data_1eaee5ef29593ebd3f9cb450692a8401
#
_entry.id   1eaee5ef29593ebd3f9cb450692a8401
#
_cell.length_a   1.000
_cell.length_b   1.000
_cell.length_c   1.000
_cell.angle_alpha   90.00
_cell.angle_beta   90.00
_cell.angle_gamma   90.00
#
_symmetry.space_group_name_H-M   'P 1'
#
loop_
_entity.id
_entity.type
_entity.pdbx_description
1 polymer ?
#
loop_
_entity_poly.entity_id
_entity_poly.type
_entity_poly.pdbx_seq_one_letter_code
_entity_poly.pdbx_strand_id
1 'polypeptide(L)'
;MFRKTFIRSLAVLTLLAQAPVFAADVTLLNVSYDPTRELYQDFDSAFARHWKAKTGDNVTVKQSHGGSGKQARAVIDGLSADVVTLALAYDIDAISERGLVAPGWEKRLAYRSAPYTSTIVFLVRKGNPKQIRDWGDLVKPGVSVITPNPKTSGGARWNHLAAYGYALRQPGASPQTARDYLAKLYKNVPVLDSGARGATTTFVERGIGDVLLAWENEALLALRELGPDKFEIVAPSISILAEPPVAVVDKNVDKKGTRKVAQAYLEYLYSVEGQEIIAKNYYRPAVDRYARKYATQFPNIKLFPISELGGWTQAQKAHFADGGVFDQIYQPGK
;
A
#
# COMPACT_ATOMS: atom_id res chain seq x y z
N MET A 1 -44.95 53.63 62.43
CA MET A 1 -44.67 54.16 61.09
C MET A 1 -43.54 53.29 60.48
N PHE A 2 -43.90 52.26 59.76
CA PHE A 2 -42.95 51.30 59.19
C PHE A 2 -42.81 51.53 57.66
N ARG A 3 -41.62 51.95 57.22
CA ARG A 3 -41.26 52.04 55.78
C ARG A 3 -40.81 50.65 55.26
N LYS A 4 -41.59 50.11 54.33
CA LYS A 4 -41.21 48.89 53.56
C LYS A 4 -40.33 49.33 52.38
N THR A 5 -39.07 48.93 52.39
CA THR A 5 -38.13 49.05 51.25
C THR A 5 -38.30 47.87 50.29
N PHE A 6 -38.71 48.12 49.05
CA PHE A 6 -38.82 47.17 48.00
C PHE A 6 -37.47 47.07 47.26
N ILE A 7 -36.76 45.94 47.39
CA ILE A 7 -35.59 45.65 46.62
C ILE A 7 -36.06 44.99 45.31
N ARG A 8 -35.90 45.66 44.18
CA ARG A 8 -36.09 45.12 42.84
C ARG A 8 -34.82 44.39 42.41
N SER A 9 -34.81 43.07 42.41
CA SER A 9 -33.74 42.24 41.81
C SER A 9 -33.84 42.30 40.31
N LEU A 10 -32.84 42.89 39.65
CA LEU A 10 -32.72 42.94 38.21
C LEU A 10 -31.99 41.64 37.76
N ALA A 11 -32.71 40.67 37.21
CA ALA A 11 -32.13 39.48 36.62
C ALA A 11 -31.54 39.83 35.24
N VAL A 12 -30.23 39.90 35.14
CA VAL A 12 -29.52 40.06 33.85
C VAL A 12 -29.47 38.70 33.17
N LEU A 13 -30.31 38.53 32.14
CA LEU A 13 -30.31 37.38 31.27
C LEU A 13 -29.14 37.55 30.27
N THR A 14 -28.00 36.91 30.51
CA THR A 14 -26.89 36.82 29.55
C THR A 14 -27.29 35.86 28.44
N LEU A 15 -27.76 36.36 27.31
CA LEU A 15 -27.86 35.62 26.06
C LEU A 15 -26.42 35.30 25.58
N LEU A 16 -25.99 34.06 25.76
CA LEU A 16 -24.83 33.51 25.07
C LEU A 16 -25.17 33.42 23.57
N ALA A 17 -24.74 34.43 22.80
CA ALA A 17 -24.80 34.38 21.36
C ALA A 17 -23.90 33.22 20.90
N GLN A 18 -24.50 32.09 20.52
CA GLN A 18 -23.80 31.03 19.79
C GLN A 18 -23.44 31.58 18.41
N ALA A 19 -22.17 31.90 18.22
CA ALA A 19 -21.67 32.22 16.89
C ALA A 19 -21.95 31.02 15.95
N PRO A 20 -22.47 31.26 14.74
CA PRO A 20 -22.68 30.17 13.79
C PRO A 20 -21.31 29.54 13.49
N VAL A 21 -21.16 28.28 13.86
CA VAL A 21 -20.00 27.46 13.45
C VAL A 21 -20.21 27.13 11.97
N PHE A 22 -19.56 27.88 11.10
CA PHE A 22 -19.54 27.55 9.68
C PHE A 22 -18.74 26.25 9.51
N ALA A 23 -19.33 25.29 8.81
CA ALA A 23 -18.64 24.07 8.40
C ALA A 23 -17.40 24.44 7.56
N ALA A 24 -16.24 23.95 7.94
CA ALA A 24 -15.04 24.15 7.15
C ALA A 24 -14.98 23.14 5.98
N ASP A 25 -14.49 23.61 4.84
CA ASP A 25 -14.17 22.76 3.69
C ASP A 25 -12.66 22.45 3.70
N VAL A 26 -12.29 21.21 3.95
CA VAL A 26 -10.89 20.76 4.01
C VAL A 26 -10.59 19.85 2.81
N THR A 27 -9.48 20.11 2.13
CA THR A 27 -8.98 19.22 1.07
C THR A 27 -7.68 18.58 1.54
N LEU A 28 -7.62 17.24 1.51
CA LEU A 28 -6.42 16.45 1.70
C LEU A 28 -5.91 15.92 0.34
N LEU A 29 -4.60 15.72 0.25
CA LEU A 29 -3.98 14.94 -0.81
C LEU A 29 -3.35 13.68 -0.21
N ASN A 30 -3.87 12.50 -0.61
CA ASN A 30 -3.24 11.21 -0.34
C ASN A 30 -2.38 10.80 -1.53
N VAL A 31 -1.10 10.57 -1.30
CA VAL A 31 -0.16 10.05 -2.30
C VAL A 31 0.07 8.58 -2.02
N SER A 32 -0.39 7.73 -2.95
CA SER A 32 -0.49 6.28 -2.75
C SER A 32 0.17 5.49 -3.88
N TYR A 33 0.34 4.18 -3.66
CA TYR A 33 0.82 3.27 -4.69
C TYR A 33 -0.34 2.65 -5.49
N ASP A 34 -0.05 2.17 -6.70
CA ASP A 34 -1.06 1.80 -7.70
C ASP A 34 -2.18 0.85 -7.24
N PRO A 35 -1.90 -0.28 -6.54
CA PRO A 35 -2.93 -1.27 -6.19
C PRO A 35 -4.03 -0.79 -5.24
N THR A 36 -3.89 0.39 -4.65
CA THR A 36 -4.84 0.92 -3.64
C THR A 36 -5.95 1.79 -4.22
N ARG A 37 -6.06 1.95 -5.53
CA ARG A 37 -7.01 2.87 -6.16
C ARG A 37 -8.44 2.64 -5.69
N GLU A 38 -8.91 1.42 -5.79
CA GLU A 38 -10.27 1.02 -5.43
C GLU A 38 -10.49 1.13 -3.91
N LEU A 39 -9.50 0.68 -3.12
CA LEU A 39 -9.54 0.81 -1.66
C LEU A 39 -9.77 2.27 -1.24
N TYR A 40 -8.95 3.21 -1.74
CA TYR A 40 -9.08 4.61 -1.31
C TYR A 40 -10.28 5.32 -1.92
N GLN A 41 -10.80 4.89 -3.06
CA GLN A 41 -12.08 5.40 -3.58
C GLN A 41 -13.23 5.11 -2.61
N ASP A 42 -13.32 3.87 -2.12
CA ASP A 42 -14.33 3.48 -1.13
C ASP A 42 -14.09 4.15 0.22
N PHE A 43 -12.84 4.14 0.67
CA PHE A 43 -12.42 4.66 1.97
C PHE A 43 -12.64 6.18 2.10
N ASP A 44 -12.29 6.96 1.09
CA ASP A 44 -12.44 8.41 1.09
C ASP A 44 -13.91 8.82 1.26
N SER A 45 -14.80 8.12 0.57
CA SER A 45 -16.24 8.34 0.67
C SER A 45 -16.76 8.04 2.08
N ALA A 46 -16.30 6.97 2.70
CA ALA A 46 -16.66 6.58 4.05
C ALA A 46 -16.10 7.57 5.09
N PHE A 47 -14.82 7.93 4.96
CA PHE A 47 -14.20 8.91 5.84
C PHE A 47 -14.87 10.28 5.77
N ALA A 48 -15.21 10.76 4.58
CA ALA A 48 -15.90 12.04 4.41
C ALA A 48 -17.24 12.08 5.14
N ARG A 49 -18.04 11.00 5.05
CA ARG A 49 -19.30 10.89 5.81
C ARG A 49 -19.05 10.86 7.32
N HIS A 50 -18.08 10.05 7.77
CA HIS A 50 -17.71 9.94 9.17
C HIS A 50 -17.26 11.28 9.74
N TRP A 51 -16.37 11.99 9.03
CA TRP A 51 -15.83 13.27 9.47
C TRP A 51 -16.92 14.33 9.59
N LYS A 52 -17.79 14.41 8.58
CA LYS A 52 -18.94 15.33 8.58
C LYS A 52 -19.89 15.05 9.74
N ALA A 53 -20.22 13.78 9.99
CA ALA A 53 -21.08 13.41 11.12
C ALA A 53 -20.46 13.75 12.48
N LYS A 54 -19.13 13.66 12.61
CA LYS A 54 -18.39 13.89 13.84
C LYS A 54 -18.12 15.37 14.13
N THR A 55 -17.88 16.18 13.09
CA THR A 55 -17.36 17.55 13.24
C THR A 55 -18.25 18.61 12.62
N GLY A 56 -19.12 18.26 11.69
CA GLY A 56 -19.86 19.19 10.84
C GLY A 56 -19.08 19.65 9.60
N ASP A 57 -17.76 19.44 9.54
CA ASP A 57 -16.90 19.88 8.46
C ASP A 57 -16.97 18.95 7.25
N ASN A 58 -16.83 19.51 6.04
CA ASN A 58 -16.68 18.72 4.83
C ASN A 58 -15.20 18.41 4.59
N VAL A 59 -14.91 17.20 4.13
CA VAL A 59 -13.58 16.81 3.68
C VAL A 59 -13.63 16.22 2.29
N THR A 60 -12.71 16.66 1.43
CA THR A 60 -12.46 16.08 0.11
C THR A 60 -11.05 15.52 0.10
N VAL A 61 -10.89 14.24 -0.23
CA VAL A 61 -9.58 13.62 -0.36
C VAL A 61 -9.26 13.46 -1.85
N LYS A 62 -8.19 14.13 -2.29
CA LYS A 62 -7.63 13.96 -3.63
C LYS A 62 -6.61 12.83 -3.59
N GLN A 63 -6.55 12.05 -4.66
CA GLN A 63 -5.66 10.90 -4.78
C GLN A 63 -4.61 11.11 -5.86
N SER A 64 -3.37 10.70 -5.55
CA SER A 64 -2.31 10.52 -6.54
C SER A 64 -1.82 9.08 -6.45
N HIS A 65 -1.90 8.33 -7.55
CA HIS A 65 -1.50 6.93 -7.62
C HIS A 65 -0.41 6.70 -8.65
N GLY A 66 0.54 5.82 -8.33
CA GLY A 66 1.64 5.44 -9.21
C GLY A 66 2.55 4.42 -8.56
N GLY A 67 3.69 4.14 -9.17
CA GLY A 67 4.71 3.32 -8.52
C GLY A 67 5.19 3.96 -7.22
N SER A 68 5.28 3.19 -6.13
CA SER A 68 5.52 3.70 -4.78
C SER A 68 6.80 4.55 -4.66
N GLY A 69 7.92 4.08 -5.22
CA GLY A 69 9.16 4.85 -5.23
C GLY A 69 9.08 6.13 -6.06
N LYS A 70 8.30 6.12 -7.18
CA LYS A 70 8.01 7.32 -7.97
C LYS A 70 7.17 8.31 -7.18
N GLN A 71 6.18 7.84 -6.42
CA GLN A 71 5.33 8.66 -5.58
C GLN A 71 6.10 9.28 -4.41
N ALA A 72 6.97 8.51 -3.75
CA ALA A 72 7.87 9.04 -2.72
C ALA A 72 8.76 10.17 -3.25
N ARG A 73 9.35 9.97 -4.43
CA ARG A 73 10.15 11.00 -5.10
C ARG A 73 9.34 12.24 -5.41
N ALA A 74 8.12 12.12 -5.93
CA ALA A 74 7.25 13.25 -6.21
C ALA A 74 6.98 14.11 -4.94
N VAL A 75 6.79 13.47 -3.78
CA VAL A 75 6.63 14.16 -2.49
C VAL A 75 7.93 14.88 -2.09
N ILE A 76 9.08 14.22 -2.24
CA ILE A 76 10.39 14.81 -1.98
C ILE A 76 10.64 16.02 -2.88
N ASP A 77 10.23 15.95 -4.14
CA ASP A 77 10.41 17.00 -5.15
C ASP A 77 9.35 18.12 -5.05
N GLY A 78 8.45 18.06 -4.05
CA GLY A 78 7.55 19.17 -3.70
C GLY A 78 6.06 18.93 -3.91
N LEU A 79 5.62 17.71 -4.28
CA LEU A 79 4.19 17.38 -4.29
C LEU A 79 3.64 17.50 -2.85
N SER A 80 2.73 18.44 -2.64
CA SER A 80 2.23 18.82 -1.31
C SER A 80 1.21 17.82 -0.77
N ALA A 81 1.64 16.57 -0.53
CA ALA A 81 0.84 15.53 0.08
C ALA A 81 0.54 15.85 1.54
N ASP A 82 -0.66 15.54 2.01
CA ASP A 82 -1.02 15.56 3.44
C ASP A 82 -0.68 14.23 4.11
N VAL A 83 -0.95 13.14 3.41
CA VAL A 83 -0.62 11.79 3.84
C VAL A 83 0.02 11.01 2.70
N VAL A 84 0.84 10.04 3.06
CA VAL A 84 1.40 9.04 2.16
C VAL A 84 0.95 7.66 2.61
N THR A 85 0.54 6.84 1.65
CA THR A 85 0.09 5.46 1.84
C THR A 85 0.82 4.59 0.83
N LEU A 86 2.08 4.25 1.14
CA LEU A 86 3.03 3.69 0.19
C LEU A 86 3.19 2.17 0.34
N ALA A 87 3.83 1.54 -0.64
CA ALA A 87 3.93 0.09 -0.69
C ALA A 87 4.89 -0.51 0.34
N LEU A 88 5.84 0.27 0.86
CA LEU A 88 6.91 -0.22 1.73
C LEU A 88 7.55 0.90 2.57
N ALA A 89 8.07 0.53 3.74
CA ALA A 89 8.57 1.49 4.73
C ALA A 89 9.73 2.33 4.21
N TYR A 90 10.64 1.77 3.43
CA TYR A 90 11.78 2.51 2.89
C TYR A 90 11.37 3.75 2.08
N ASP A 91 10.25 3.70 1.36
CA ASP A 91 9.79 4.85 0.59
C ASP A 91 9.32 6.01 1.50
N ILE A 92 8.76 5.71 2.68
CA ILE A 92 8.44 6.72 3.70
C ILE A 92 9.71 7.18 4.44
N ASP A 93 10.65 6.27 4.72
CA ASP A 93 11.95 6.62 5.31
C ASP A 93 12.69 7.63 4.45
N ALA A 94 12.70 7.46 3.12
CA ALA A 94 13.32 8.40 2.19
C ALA A 94 12.68 9.81 2.25
N ILE A 95 11.36 9.90 2.47
CA ILE A 95 10.66 11.17 2.70
C ILE A 95 11.03 11.76 4.06
N SER A 96 11.17 10.90 5.09
CA SER A 96 11.57 11.29 6.44
C SER A 96 13.00 11.82 6.49
N GLU A 97 13.94 11.21 5.77
CA GLU A 97 15.32 11.70 5.64
C GLU A 97 15.41 13.11 5.04
N ARG A 98 14.39 13.56 4.32
CA ARG A 98 14.25 14.93 3.80
C ARG A 98 13.53 15.88 4.76
N GLY A 99 13.23 15.42 5.97
CA GLY A 99 12.57 16.23 7.02
C GLY A 99 11.11 16.58 6.72
N LEU A 100 10.44 15.85 5.80
CA LEU A 100 9.03 16.06 5.46
C LEU A 100 8.11 15.25 6.36
N VAL A 101 8.52 14.04 6.74
CA VAL A 101 7.88 13.17 7.73
C VAL A 101 8.80 13.11 8.94
N ALA A 102 8.28 13.30 10.15
CA ALA A 102 9.11 13.28 11.36
C ALA A 102 9.58 11.85 11.70
N PRO A 103 10.77 11.69 12.28
CA PRO A 103 11.32 10.40 12.69
C PRO A 103 10.37 9.64 13.62
N GLY A 104 10.44 8.31 13.60
CA GLY A 104 9.59 7.45 14.43
C GLY A 104 8.14 7.36 13.92
N TRP A 105 7.89 7.74 12.69
CA TRP A 105 6.57 7.70 12.05
C TRP A 105 5.92 6.31 12.14
N GLU A 106 6.70 5.23 12.06
CA GLU A 106 6.23 3.85 12.11
C GLU A 106 5.62 3.44 13.47
N LYS A 107 5.86 4.23 14.53
CA LYS A 107 5.34 3.99 15.88
C LYS A 107 4.08 4.80 16.21
N ARG A 108 3.63 5.65 15.29
CA ARG A 108 2.50 6.56 15.56
C ARG A 108 1.14 5.87 15.47
N LEU A 109 1.04 4.81 14.67
CA LEU A 109 -0.16 4.02 14.52
C LEU A 109 0.11 2.55 14.84
N ALA A 110 -0.94 1.78 15.10
CA ALA A 110 -0.83 0.37 15.38
C ALA A 110 -0.19 -0.41 14.21
N TYR A 111 0.32 -1.62 14.50
CA TYR A 111 0.93 -2.52 13.51
C TYR A 111 2.06 -1.85 12.72
N ARG A 112 2.89 -1.03 13.37
CA ARG A 112 3.96 -0.25 12.74
C ARG A 112 3.47 0.63 11.60
N SER A 113 2.31 1.26 11.81
CA SER A 113 1.61 2.11 10.84
C SER A 113 1.21 1.38 9.55
N ALA A 114 1.03 0.05 9.58
CA ALA A 114 0.53 -0.76 8.48
C ALA A 114 -0.91 -1.23 8.76
N PRO A 115 -1.94 -0.54 8.23
CA PRO A 115 -3.35 -0.85 8.54
C PRO A 115 -3.87 -2.12 7.86
N TYR A 116 -3.14 -2.64 6.92
CA TYR A 116 -3.41 -3.86 6.15
C TYR A 116 -2.12 -4.52 5.71
N THR A 117 -2.24 -5.78 5.31
CA THR A 117 -1.15 -6.54 4.71
C THR A 117 -1.60 -7.14 3.37
N SER A 118 -0.66 -7.63 2.61
CA SER A 118 -0.87 -8.36 1.37
C SER A 118 0.29 -9.34 1.14
N THR A 119 0.29 -9.99 0.01
CA THR A 119 1.41 -10.83 -0.43
C THR A 119 1.48 -10.88 -1.95
N ILE A 120 2.44 -11.60 -2.48
CA ILE A 120 2.61 -11.82 -3.92
C ILE A 120 2.09 -13.20 -4.28
N VAL A 121 1.24 -13.24 -5.29
CA VAL A 121 0.69 -14.45 -5.91
C VAL A 121 0.96 -14.43 -7.41
N PHE A 122 0.67 -15.51 -8.09
CA PHE A 122 0.77 -15.59 -9.55
C PHE A 122 -0.63 -15.53 -10.16
N LEU A 123 -0.82 -14.61 -11.11
CA LEU A 123 -1.99 -14.62 -11.98
C LEU A 123 -1.58 -15.28 -13.29
N VAL A 124 -2.26 -16.36 -13.66
CA VAL A 124 -1.97 -17.14 -14.89
C VAL A 124 -3.19 -17.15 -15.81
N ARG A 125 -2.97 -17.47 -17.08
CA ARG A 125 -4.05 -17.68 -18.05
C ARG A 125 -4.93 -18.84 -17.62
N LYS A 126 -6.23 -18.83 -17.99
CA LYS A 126 -7.17 -19.89 -17.69
C LYS A 126 -6.64 -21.26 -18.18
N GLY A 127 -6.79 -22.27 -17.33
CA GLY A 127 -6.28 -23.62 -17.57
C GLY A 127 -4.76 -23.76 -17.39
N ASN A 128 -4.08 -22.69 -16.97
CA ASN A 128 -2.65 -22.68 -16.67
C ASN A 128 -1.78 -23.42 -17.70
N PRO A 129 -1.76 -23.02 -18.98
CA PRO A 129 -1.15 -23.79 -20.06
C PRO A 129 0.35 -24.01 -19.89
N LYS A 130 1.03 -23.18 -19.10
CA LYS A 130 2.45 -23.34 -18.77
C LYS A 130 2.69 -24.16 -17.50
N GLN A 131 1.64 -24.65 -16.87
CA GLN A 131 1.70 -25.47 -15.65
C GLN A 131 2.53 -24.81 -14.54
N ILE A 132 2.34 -23.49 -14.34
CA ILE A 132 2.99 -22.72 -13.28
C ILE A 132 2.36 -23.11 -11.95
N ARG A 133 3.15 -23.67 -11.03
CA ARG A 133 2.71 -24.12 -9.70
C ARG A 133 3.45 -23.43 -8.59
N ASP A 134 4.71 -23.07 -8.81
CA ASP A 134 5.57 -22.43 -7.82
C ASP A 134 6.67 -21.59 -8.50
N TRP A 135 7.42 -20.85 -7.72
CA TRP A 135 8.52 -20.00 -8.14
C TRP A 135 9.53 -20.69 -9.07
N GLY A 136 9.81 -21.99 -8.84
CA GLY A 136 10.71 -22.76 -9.69
C GLY A 136 10.27 -22.88 -11.15
N ASP A 137 8.98 -22.75 -11.41
CA ASP A 137 8.43 -22.82 -12.77
C ASP A 137 8.68 -21.54 -13.58
N LEU A 138 8.89 -20.41 -12.89
CA LEU A 138 9.08 -19.10 -13.51
C LEU A 138 10.40 -18.97 -14.28
N VAL A 139 11.37 -19.84 -14.01
CA VAL A 139 12.68 -19.86 -14.67
C VAL A 139 12.79 -20.91 -15.77
N LYS A 140 11.71 -21.65 -16.07
CA LYS A 140 11.66 -22.62 -17.16
C LYS A 140 11.77 -21.93 -18.52
N PRO A 141 12.43 -22.56 -19.50
CA PRO A 141 12.46 -22.05 -20.86
C PRO A 141 11.05 -21.88 -21.45
N GLY A 142 10.82 -20.77 -22.14
CA GLY A 142 9.54 -20.48 -22.80
C GLY A 142 8.42 -20.02 -21.85
N VAL A 143 8.70 -19.73 -20.58
CA VAL A 143 7.80 -19.03 -19.67
C VAL A 143 8.09 -17.54 -19.75
N SER A 144 7.05 -16.72 -19.98
CA SER A 144 7.14 -15.27 -20.02
C SER A 144 6.51 -14.66 -18.76
N VAL A 145 7.33 -13.99 -17.95
CA VAL A 145 6.96 -13.44 -16.65
C VAL A 145 6.75 -11.94 -16.75
N ILE A 146 5.63 -11.45 -16.23
CA ILE A 146 5.34 -10.01 -16.14
C ILE A 146 5.51 -9.54 -14.69
N THR A 147 6.30 -8.51 -14.51
CA THR A 147 6.53 -7.82 -13.24
C THR A 147 6.91 -6.37 -13.52
N PRO A 148 6.57 -5.41 -12.67
CA PRO A 148 6.99 -4.02 -12.88
C PRO A 148 8.47 -3.80 -12.53
N ASN A 149 8.96 -2.58 -12.75
CA ASN A 149 10.36 -2.19 -12.54
C ASN A 149 10.62 -1.88 -11.05
N PRO A 150 11.57 -2.55 -10.38
CA PRO A 150 11.92 -2.29 -8.98
C PRO A 150 12.49 -0.89 -8.71
N LYS A 151 13.01 -0.20 -9.72
CA LYS A 151 13.50 1.18 -9.56
C LYS A 151 12.37 2.20 -9.35
N THR A 152 11.14 1.87 -9.75
CA THR A 152 9.98 2.79 -9.67
C THR A 152 8.81 2.24 -8.87
N SER A 153 8.65 0.91 -8.84
CA SER A 153 7.52 0.21 -8.24
C SER A 153 7.89 -0.47 -6.94
N GLY A 154 7.18 -0.14 -5.85
CA GLY A 154 7.29 -0.88 -4.60
C GLY A 154 6.79 -2.32 -4.72
N GLY A 155 5.75 -2.56 -5.52
CA GLY A 155 5.27 -3.91 -5.81
C GLY A 155 6.34 -4.79 -6.46
N ALA A 156 7.12 -4.23 -7.39
CA ALA A 156 8.24 -4.95 -8.00
C ALA A 156 9.33 -5.30 -7.00
N ARG A 157 9.58 -4.44 -5.99
CA ARG A 157 10.53 -4.76 -4.91
C ARG A 157 10.03 -5.92 -4.07
N TRP A 158 8.74 -5.97 -3.76
CA TRP A 158 8.12 -7.11 -3.09
C TRP A 158 8.20 -8.38 -3.94
N ASN A 159 7.90 -8.31 -5.25
CA ASN A 159 8.02 -9.45 -6.18
C ASN A 159 9.45 -10.02 -6.19
N HIS A 160 10.44 -9.16 -6.33
CA HIS A 160 11.87 -9.51 -6.34
C HIS A 160 12.29 -10.17 -5.03
N LEU A 161 11.89 -9.60 -3.88
CA LEU A 161 12.26 -10.13 -2.57
C LEU A 161 11.51 -11.42 -2.23
N ALA A 162 10.27 -11.58 -2.68
CA ALA A 162 9.55 -12.85 -2.57
C ALA A 162 10.26 -13.98 -3.33
N ALA A 163 10.67 -13.71 -4.57
CA ALA A 163 11.44 -14.63 -5.40
C ALA A 163 12.80 -14.96 -4.79
N TYR A 164 13.52 -13.95 -4.31
CA TYR A 164 14.80 -14.11 -3.62
C TYR A 164 14.66 -14.95 -2.35
N GLY A 165 13.67 -14.64 -1.52
CA GLY A 165 13.40 -15.36 -0.29
C GLY A 165 12.99 -16.82 -0.50
N TYR A 166 12.25 -17.13 -1.58
CA TYR A 166 12.02 -18.51 -2.00
C TYR A 166 13.32 -19.20 -2.35
N ALA A 167 14.16 -18.59 -3.19
CA ALA A 167 15.42 -19.18 -3.63
C ALA A 167 16.39 -19.46 -2.47
N LEU A 168 16.46 -18.57 -1.49
CA LEU A 168 17.28 -18.77 -0.26
C LEU A 168 16.82 -19.96 0.60
N ARG A 169 15.60 -20.46 0.42
CA ARG A 169 15.04 -21.57 1.20
C ARG A 169 15.11 -22.91 0.48
N GLN A 170 15.75 -22.96 -0.69
CA GLN A 170 15.98 -24.20 -1.38
C GLN A 170 17.13 -25.00 -0.76
N PRO A 171 17.14 -26.35 -0.85
CA PRO A 171 18.24 -27.15 -0.37
C PRO A 171 19.59 -26.72 -0.96
N GLY A 172 20.60 -26.51 -0.10
CA GLY A 172 21.93 -26.06 -0.52
C GLY A 172 22.01 -24.61 -0.99
N ALA A 173 20.98 -23.80 -0.74
CA ALA A 173 20.95 -22.41 -1.18
C ALA A 173 22.01 -21.54 -0.50
N SER A 174 22.47 -20.55 -1.25
CA SER A 174 23.34 -19.47 -0.80
C SER A 174 22.89 -18.15 -1.38
N PRO A 175 23.37 -16.99 -0.90
CA PRO A 175 23.09 -15.71 -1.56
C PRO A 175 23.44 -15.71 -3.06
N GLN A 176 24.50 -16.42 -3.45
CA GLN A 176 24.88 -16.51 -4.87
C GLN A 176 23.87 -17.31 -5.69
N THR A 177 23.47 -18.50 -5.23
CA THR A 177 22.48 -19.32 -5.97
C THR A 177 21.11 -18.63 -6.04
N ALA A 178 20.75 -17.85 -5.04
CA ALA A 178 19.52 -17.03 -5.07
C ALA A 178 19.62 -15.88 -6.08
N ARG A 179 20.78 -15.24 -6.23
CA ARG A 179 21.03 -14.26 -7.30
C ARG A 179 20.96 -14.90 -8.68
N ASP A 180 21.56 -16.08 -8.86
CA ASP A 180 21.53 -16.82 -10.12
C ASP A 180 20.09 -17.19 -10.51
N TYR A 181 19.27 -17.56 -9.52
CA TYR A 181 17.83 -17.77 -9.72
C TYR A 181 17.13 -16.51 -10.19
N LEU A 182 17.37 -15.35 -9.53
CA LEU A 182 16.79 -14.08 -9.97
C LEU A 182 17.23 -13.69 -11.39
N ALA A 183 18.51 -13.92 -11.74
CA ALA A 183 19.00 -13.65 -13.09
C ALA A 183 18.22 -14.48 -14.14
N LYS A 184 17.96 -15.75 -13.85
CA LYS A 184 17.14 -16.61 -14.72
C LYS A 184 15.69 -16.12 -14.80
N LEU A 185 15.10 -15.67 -13.67
CA LEU A 185 13.76 -15.14 -13.64
C LEU A 185 13.65 -13.88 -14.52
N TYR A 186 14.55 -12.91 -14.32
CA TYR A 186 14.53 -11.66 -15.10
C TYR A 186 14.85 -11.86 -16.58
N LYS A 187 15.57 -12.91 -16.95
CA LYS A 187 15.74 -13.30 -18.36
C LYS A 187 14.41 -13.65 -19.04
N ASN A 188 13.44 -14.12 -18.27
CA ASN A 188 12.09 -14.44 -18.74
C ASN A 188 11.13 -13.24 -18.67
N VAL A 189 11.61 -12.04 -18.30
CA VAL A 189 10.79 -10.81 -18.18
C VAL A 189 10.97 -9.96 -19.43
N PRO A 190 9.98 -9.92 -20.35
CA PRO A 190 10.11 -9.20 -21.63
C PRO A 190 9.93 -7.70 -21.49
N VAL A 191 9.25 -7.23 -20.46
CA VAL A 191 8.92 -5.81 -20.24
C VAL A 191 8.83 -5.49 -18.76
N LEU A 192 9.29 -4.30 -18.38
CA LEU A 192 9.19 -3.75 -17.03
C LEU A 192 8.34 -2.48 -17.05
N ASP A 193 7.08 -2.60 -16.63
CA ASP A 193 6.19 -1.45 -16.45
C ASP A 193 6.60 -0.59 -15.25
N SER A 194 6.22 0.69 -15.25
CA SER A 194 6.61 1.63 -14.20
C SER A 194 5.96 1.39 -12.84
N GLY A 195 4.86 0.61 -12.81
CA GLY A 195 4.08 0.31 -11.60
C GLY A 195 3.26 -0.97 -11.74
N ALA A 196 2.69 -1.44 -10.62
CA ALA A 196 1.95 -2.69 -10.56
C ALA A 196 0.72 -2.67 -11.48
N ARG A 197 -0.06 -1.58 -11.52
CA ARG A 197 -1.23 -1.47 -12.41
C ARG A 197 -0.83 -1.53 -13.89
N GLY A 198 0.31 -0.95 -14.27
CA GLY A 198 0.86 -1.07 -15.64
C GLY A 198 1.15 -2.52 -16.00
N ALA A 199 1.80 -3.27 -15.09
CA ALA A 199 2.06 -4.70 -15.29
C ALA A 199 0.77 -5.53 -15.39
N THR A 200 -0.24 -5.22 -14.57
CA THR A 200 -1.56 -5.85 -14.66
C THR A 200 -2.20 -5.56 -16.03
N THR A 201 -2.20 -4.31 -16.49
CA THR A 201 -2.69 -3.94 -17.84
C THR A 201 -1.94 -4.68 -18.96
N THR A 202 -0.61 -4.75 -18.88
CA THR A 202 0.21 -5.46 -19.84
C THR A 202 -0.16 -6.95 -19.92
N PHE A 203 -0.35 -7.58 -18.76
CA PHE A 203 -0.76 -8.98 -18.72
C PHE A 203 -2.22 -9.19 -19.12
N VAL A 204 -3.15 -8.47 -18.49
CA VAL A 204 -4.60 -8.71 -18.59
C VAL A 204 -5.18 -8.20 -19.90
N GLU A 205 -4.88 -6.94 -20.28
CA GLU A 205 -5.51 -6.27 -21.41
C GLU A 205 -4.73 -6.46 -22.71
N ARG A 206 -3.38 -6.37 -22.65
CA ARG A 206 -2.54 -6.51 -23.84
C ARG A 206 -2.22 -7.96 -24.17
N GLY A 207 -2.53 -8.90 -23.28
CA GLY A 207 -2.32 -10.34 -23.52
C GLY A 207 -0.85 -10.78 -23.50
N ILE A 208 0.06 -9.96 -22.97
CA ILE A 208 1.51 -10.27 -22.94
C ILE A 208 1.85 -11.08 -21.70
N GLY A 209 2.68 -12.11 -21.85
CA GLY A 209 3.16 -12.97 -20.76
C GLY A 209 2.26 -14.15 -20.44
N ASP A 210 2.86 -15.14 -19.79
CA ASP A 210 2.21 -16.37 -19.33
C ASP A 210 1.78 -16.27 -17.86
N VAL A 211 2.53 -15.51 -17.06
CA VAL A 211 2.32 -15.31 -15.62
C VAL A 211 2.64 -13.88 -15.21
N LEU A 212 1.77 -13.30 -14.38
CA LEU A 212 2.00 -12.03 -13.71
C LEU A 212 2.33 -12.27 -12.24
N LEU A 213 3.45 -11.73 -11.77
CA LEU A 213 3.71 -11.58 -10.35
C LEU A 213 2.85 -10.42 -9.83
N ALA A 214 1.78 -10.74 -9.13
CA ALA A 214 0.75 -9.78 -8.75
C ALA A 214 0.67 -9.64 -7.22
N TRP A 215 0.30 -8.44 -6.78
CA TRP A 215 -0.30 -8.29 -5.47
C TRP A 215 -1.56 -9.16 -5.37
N GLU A 216 -1.78 -9.78 -4.23
CA GLU A 216 -2.94 -10.65 -4.00
C GLU A 216 -4.27 -9.92 -4.27
N ASN A 217 -4.41 -8.66 -3.83
CA ASN A 217 -5.59 -7.85 -4.10
C ASN A 217 -5.80 -7.55 -5.59
N GLU A 218 -4.73 -7.28 -6.35
CA GLU A 218 -4.82 -7.07 -7.81
C GLU A 218 -5.28 -8.33 -8.54
N ALA A 219 -4.76 -9.50 -8.14
CA ALA A 219 -5.15 -10.76 -8.72
C ALA A 219 -6.61 -11.11 -8.42
N LEU A 220 -7.07 -10.91 -7.18
CA LEU A 220 -8.47 -11.13 -6.78
C LEU A 220 -9.41 -10.14 -7.47
N LEU A 221 -8.99 -8.87 -7.60
CA LEU A 221 -9.74 -7.86 -8.34
C LEU A 221 -9.89 -8.23 -9.82
N ALA A 222 -8.81 -8.66 -10.45
CA ALA A 222 -8.84 -9.11 -11.86
C ALA A 222 -9.82 -10.27 -12.07
N LEU A 223 -9.86 -11.25 -11.18
CA LEU A 223 -10.84 -12.33 -11.25
C LEU A 223 -12.28 -11.84 -11.10
N ARG A 224 -12.53 -10.89 -10.19
CA ARG A 224 -13.86 -10.33 -9.97
C ARG A 224 -14.36 -9.55 -11.18
N GLU A 225 -13.51 -8.70 -11.78
CA GLU A 225 -13.91 -7.78 -12.83
C GLU A 225 -13.94 -8.42 -14.22
N LEU A 226 -13.03 -9.35 -14.47
CA LEU A 226 -12.87 -9.96 -15.80
C LEU A 226 -13.46 -11.36 -15.88
N GLY A 227 -13.87 -11.91 -14.72
CA GLY A 227 -14.45 -13.25 -14.58
C GLY A 227 -13.42 -14.37 -14.47
N PRO A 228 -13.82 -15.48 -13.83
CA PRO A 228 -12.94 -16.64 -13.59
C PRO A 228 -12.61 -17.43 -14.86
N ASP A 229 -13.21 -17.07 -16.00
CA ASP A 229 -13.03 -17.75 -17.28
C ASP A 229 -11.78 -17.31 -18.03
N LYS A 230 -11.09 -16.24 -17.60
CA LYS A 230 -9.90 -15.70 -18.27
C LYS A 230 -8.61 -16.01 -17.55
N PHE A 231 -8.63 -16.05 -16.23
CA PHE A 231 -7.44 -16.17 -15.39
C PHE A 231 -7.65 -17.13 -14.22
N GLU A 232 -6.55 -17.54 -13.63
CA GLU A 232 -6.49 -18.32 -12.38
C GLU A 232 -5.40 -17.74 -11.47
N ILE A 233 -5.63 -17.80 -10.16
CA ILE A 233 -4.61 -17.47 -9.17
C ILE A 233 -3.90 -18.75 -8.75
N VAL A 234 -2.57 -18.73 -8.82
CA VAL A 234 -1.71 -19.75 -8.26
C VAL A 234 -1.05 -19.18 -7.00
N ALA A 235 -1.33 -19.82 -5.87
CA ALA A 235 -0.69 -19.52 -4.60
C ALA A 235 0.65 -20.26 -4.53
N PRO A 236 1.80 -19.56 -4.44
CA PRO A 236 3.09 -20.23 -4.35
C PRO A 236 3.28 -20.91 -2.99
N SER A 237 4.22 -21.86 -2.89
CA SER A 237 4.53 -22.59 -1.65
C SER A 237 4.93 -21.68 -0.50
N ILE A 238 5.55 -20.54 -0.80
CA ILE A 238 5.95 -19.49 0.13
C ILE A 238 5.96 -18.13 -0.58
N SER A 239 5.63 -17.08 0.15
CA SER A 239 5.73 -15.70 -0.36
C SER A 239 6.13 -14.75 0.76
N ILE A 240 6.28 -13.45 0.44
CA ILE A 240 6.66 -12.44 1.41
C ILE A 240 5.42 -11.78 2.04
N LEU A 241 5.46 -11.54 3.35
CA LEU A 241 4.46 -10.70 4.02
C LEU A 241 4.71 -9.25 3.65
N ALA A 242 3.84 -8.69 2.84
CA ALA A 242 3.89 -7.28 2.49
C ALA A 242 3.08 -6.45 3.50
N GLU A 243 3.73 -5.46 4.10
CA GLU A 243 3.18 -4.57 5.13
C GLU A 243 3.23 -3.12 4.63
N PRO A 244 2.26 -2.67 3.78
CA PRO A 244 2.22 -1.31 3.26
C PRO A 244 1.93 -0.30 4.37
N PRO A 245 2.84 0.64 4.66
CA PRO A 245 2.67 1.60 5.74
C PRO A 245 2.03 2.90 5.27
N VAL A 246 1.56 3.66 6.26
CA VAL A 246 0.97 4.98 6.06
C VAL A 246 1.60 6.01 7.01
N ALA A 247 1.70 7.26 6.58
CA ALA A 247 2.22 8.34 7.41
C ALA A 247 1.62 9.70 7.04
N VAL A 248 1.53 10.59 8.03
CA VAL A 248 1.26 12.02 7.82
C VAL A 248 2.54 12.68 7.32
N VAL A 249 2.44 13.56 6.33
CA VAL A 249 3.56 14.38 5.85
C VAL A 249 3.61 15.65 6.71
N ASP A 250 4.31 15.55 7.83
CA ASP A 250 4.29 16.55 8.93
C ASP A 250 4.47 17.99 8.47
N LYS A 251 5.52 18.25 7.68
CA LYS A 251 5.82 19.60 7.21
C LYS A 251 4.70 20.20 6.35
N ASN A 252 4.03 19.36 5.56
CA ASN A 252 2.97 19.84 4.68
C ASN A 252 1.67 20.10 5.45
N VAL A 253 1.27 19.20 6.34
CA VAL A 253 0.03 19.37 7.12
C VAL A 253 0.12 20.55 8.08
N ASP A 254 1.31 20.82 8.64
CA ASP A 254 1.52 21.99 9.50
C ASP A 254 1.41 23.29 8.69
N LYS A 255 2.04 23.35 7.52
CA LYS A 255 1.94 24.50 6.61
C LYS A 255 0.51 24.74 6.13
N LYS A 256 -0.25 23.66 5.89
CA LYS A 256 -1.64 23.73 5.37
C LYS A 256 -2.70 23.85 6.46
N GLY A 257 -2.36 23.61 7.73
CA GLY A 257 -3.32 23.54 8.83
C GLY A 257 -4.23 22.29 8.79
N THR A 258 -3.83 21.25 8.08
CA THR A 258 -4.65 20.02 7.85
C THR A 258 -4.30 18.87 8.78
N ARG A 259 -3.38 19.05 9.75
CA ARG A 259 -2.87 17.98 10.63
C ARG A 259 -3.97 17.17 11.30
N LYS A 260 -4.95 17.84 11.92
CA LYS A 260 -6.02 17.16 12.66
C LYS A 260 -6.80 16.18 11.78
N VAL A 261 -7.20 16.62 10.59
CA VAL A 261 -7.99 15.79 9.67
C VAL A 261 -7.13 14.72 9.00
N ALA A 262 -5.86 15.00 8.70
CA ALA A 262 -4.93 14.02 8.14
C ALA A 262 -4.63 12.88 9.13
N GLN A 263 -4.44 13.19 10.42
CA GLN A 263 -4.29 12.16 11.46
C GLN A 263 -5.56 11.32 11.60
N ALA A 264 -6.72 11.95 11.69
CA ALA A 264 -8.00 11.26 11.79
C ALA A 264 -8.26 10.36 10.56
N TYR A 265 -7.85 10.78 9.36
CA TYR A 265 -7.95 9.99 8.14
C TYR A 265 -7.14 8.68 8.24
N LEU A 266 -5.90 8.74 8.71
CA LEU A 266 -5.09 7.54 8.89
C LEU A 266 -5.56 6.66 10.05
N GLU A 267 -6.02 7.25 11.16
CA GLU A 267 -6.59 6.51 12.30
C GLU A 267 -7.86 5.76 11.90
N TYR A 268 -8.66 6.33 11.00
CA TYR A 268 -9.90 5.71 10.53
C TYR A 268 -9.68 4.40 9.75
N LEU A 269 -8.48 4.19 9.18
CA LEU A 269 -8.10 2.91 8.57
C LEU A 269 -8.17 1.74 9.56
N TYR A 270 -7.98 1.99 10.86
CA TYR A 270 -8.03 0.99 11.92
C TYR A 270 -9.42 0.85 12.55
N SER A 271 -10.39 1.66 12.13
CA SER A 271 -11.78 1.57 12.61
C SER A 271 -12.47 0.32 12.09
N VAL A 272 -13.66 0.02 12.65
CA VAL A 272 -14.52 -1.07 12.17
C VAL A 272 -14.77 -0.92 10.67
N GLU A 273 -15.26 0.25 10.24
CA GLU A 273 -15.60 0.50 8.84
C GLU A 273 -14.36 0.51 7.94
N GLY A 274 -13.25 1.09 8.40
CA GLY A 274 -11.98 1.08 7.67
C GLY A 274 -11.48 -0.33 7.40
N GLN A 275 -11.48 -1.22 8.38
CA GLN A 275 -11.04 -2.61 8.22
C GLN A 275 -12.00 -3.45 7.36
N GLU A 276 -13.30 -3.17 7.40
CA GLU A 276 -14.28 -3.79 6.50
C GLU A 276 -14.05 -3.37 5.04
N ILE A 277 -13.77 -2.09 4.79
CA ILE A 277 -13.45 -1.57 3.45
C ILE A 277 -12.13 -2.18 2.94
N ILE A 278 -11.12 -2.29 3.79
CA ILE A 278 -9.85 -2.95 3.49
C ILE A 278 -10.09 -4.39 3.01
N ALA A 279 -10.89 -5.17 3.75
CA ALA A 279 -11.20 -6.55 3.38
C ALA A 279 -12.01 -6.65 2.08
N LYS A 280 -12.98 -5.77 1.86
CA LYS A 280 -13.77 -5.72 0.61
C LYS A 280 -12.92 -5.45 -0.63
N ASN A 281 -11.81 -4.74 -0.45
CA ASN A 281 -10.85 -4.44 -1.50
C ASN A 281 -9.69 -5.44 -1.54
N TYR A 282 -9.89 -6.64 -0.97
CA TYR A 282 -8.97 -7.76 -1.01
C TYR A 282 -7.61 -7.53 -0.36
N TYR A 283 -7.51 -6.57 0.55
CA TYR A 283 -6.38 -6.48 1.46
C TYR A 283 -6.66 -7.27 2.74
N ARG A 284 -5.63 -7.87 3.30
CA ARG A 284 -5.71 -8.60 4.58
C ARG A 284 -5.76 -7.58 5.71
N PRO A 285 -6.87 -7.48 6.49
CA PRO A 285 -6.95 -6.55 7.60
C PRO A 285 -5.83 -6.78 8.62
N ALA A 286 -5.23 -5.72 9.15
CA ALA A 286 -4.20 -5.84 10.17
C ALA A 286 -4.77 -6.14 11.56
N VAL A 287 -5.98 -5.68 11.86
CA VAL A 287 -6.62 -5.89 13.15
C VAL A 287 -7.11 -7.33 13.28
N ASP A 288 -6.59 -8.08 14.25
CA ASP A 288 -6.75 -9.53 14.40
C ASP A 288 -8.18 -10.07 14.26
N ARG A 289 -9.18 -9.39 14.86
CA ARG A 289 -10.57 -9.83 14.77
C ARG A 289 -11.10 -9.79 13.33
N TYR A 290 -10.67 -8.83 12.52
CA TYR A 290 -11.05 -8.72 11.11
C TYR A 290 -10.19 -9.64 10.24
N ALA A 291 -8.90 -9.79 10.55
CA ALA A 291 -8.04 -10.78 9.90
C ALA A 291 -8.66 -12.19 10.01
N ARG A 292 -9.15 -12.58 11.20
CA ARG A 292 -9.88 -13.85 11.39
C ARG A 292 -11.21 -13.90 10.66
N LYS A 293 -11.99 -12.81 10.69
CA LYS A 293 -13.32 -12.74 10.02
C LYS A 293 -13.21 -13.00 8.50
N TYR A 294 -12.16 -12.49 7.89
CA TYR A 294 -11.96 -12.55 6.44
C TYR A 294 -10.91 -13.58 6.00
N ALA A 295 -10.42 -14.42 6.90
CA ALA A 295 -9.33 -15.37 6.62
C ALA A 295 -9.62 -16.28 5.41
N THR A 296 -10.87 -16.72 5.23
CA THR A 296 -11.28 -17.62 4.15
C THR A 296 -11.30 -16.95 2.76
N GLN A 297 -11.23 -15.61 2.72
CA GLN A 297 -11.18 -14.86 1.46
C GLN A 297 -9.81 -15.00 0.75
N PHE A 298 -8.79 -15.35 1.51
CA PHE A 298 -7.41 -15.36 1.06
C PHE A 298 -6.84 -16.77 0.99
N PRO A 299 -6.00 -17.09 -0.01
CA PRO A 299 -5.31 -18.36 -0.06
C PRO A 299 -4.38 -18.50 1.16
N ASN A 300 -4.27 -19.75 1.65
CA ASN A 300 -3.35 -20.08 2.72
C ASN A 300 -1.93 -20.23 2.14
N ILE A 301 -1.09 -19.22 2.33
CA ILE A 301 0.29 -19.18 1.85
C ILE A 301 1.22 -19.03 3.04
N LYS A 302 2.30 -19.81 3.09
CA LYS A 302 3.37 -19.58 4.07
C LYS A 302 4.05 -18.25 3.75
N LEU A 303 4.07 -17.32 4.72
CA LEU A 303 4.62 -15.99 4.56
C LEU A 303 5.87 -15.81 5.43
N PHE A 304 6.86 -15.11 4.90
CA PHE A 304 8.03 -14.65 5.66
C PHE A 304 8.09 -13.12 5.66
N PRO A 305 8.47 -12.49 6.79
CA PRO A 305 8.58 -11.04 6.89
C PRO A 305 9.89 -10.53 6.28
N ILE A 306 9.91 -9.23 5.92
CA ILE A 306 11.11 -8.54 5.41
C ILE A 306 12.30 -8.60 6.38
N SER A 307 12.05 -8.73 7.67
CA SER A 307 13.10 -8.85 8.71
C SER A 307 13.99 -10.08 8.51
N GLU A 308 13.49 -11.16 7.92
CA GLU A 308 14.29 -12.33 7.58
C GLU A 308 15.29 -12.08 6.44
N LEU A 309 15.12 -10.96 5.72
CA LEU A 309 16.05 -10.47 4.69
C LEU A 309 16.87 -9.25 5.20
N GLY A 310 16.94 -9.02 6.52
CA GLY A 310 17.66 -7.92 7.13
C GLY A 310 16.91 -6.59 7.18
N GLY A 311 15.62 -6.58 6.85
CA GLY A 311 14.78 -5.36 6.82
C GLY A 311 14.98 -4.51 5.57
N TRP A 312 14.18 -3.43 5.46
CA TRP A 312 14.15 -2.63 4.25
C TRP A 312 15.44 -1.91 3.94
N THR A 313 16.15 -1.36 4.93
CA THR A 313 17.41 -0.64 4.72
C THR A 313 18.46 -1.54 4.07
N GLN A 314 18.61 -2.77 4.58
CA GLN A 314 19.55 -3.73 4.01
C GLN A 314 19.10 -4.24 2.64
N ALA A 315 17.82 -4.58 2.47
CA ALA A 315 17.27 -5.05 1.22
C ALA A 315 17.39 -4.00 0.11
N GLN A 316 17.09 -2.73 0.41
CA GLN A 316 17.24 -1.63 -0.53
C GLN A 316 18.69 -1.45 -0.96
N LYS A 317 19.61 -1.43 -0.01
CA LYS A 317 21.06 -1.28 -0.29
C LYS A 317 21.59 -2.43 -1.14
N ALA A 318 21.23 -3.66 -0.80
CA ALA A 318 21.77 -4.84 -1.48
C ALA A 318 21.15 -5.06 -2.86
N HIS A 319 19.84 -4.83 -3.02
CA HIS A 319 19.12 -5.26 -4.19
C HIS A 319 18.75 -4.13 -5.15
N PHE A 320 18.44 -2.90 -4.65
CA PHE A 320 17.78 -1.87 -5.45
C PHE A 320 18.56 -0.54 -5.55
N ALA A 321 19.60 -0.33 -4.72
CA ALA A 321 20.50 0.80 -4.89
C ALA A 321 21.23 0.71 -6.24
N ASP A 322 21.78 1.81 -6.68
CA ASP A 322 22.57 1.84 -7.92
C ASP A 322 23.77 0.87 -7.82
N GLY A 323 23.89 0.01 -8.83
CA GLY A 323 24.85 -1.10 -8.83
C GLY A 323 24.46 -2.28 -7.95
N GLY A 324 23.26 -2.28 -7.34
CA GLY A 324 22.72 -3.41 -6.56
C GLY A 324 22.42 -4.66 -7.42
N VAL A 325 21.93 -5.70 -6.77
CA VAL A 325 21.64 -7.00 -7.42
C VAL A 325 20.79 -6.83 -8.66
N PHE A 326 19.73 -6.02 -8.61
CA PHE A 326 18.84 -5.82 -9.75
C PHE A 326 19.60 -5.26 -10.96
N ASP A 327 20.43 -4.24 -10.80
CA ASP A 327 21.21 -3.63 -11.89
C ASP A 327 22.23 -4.59 -12.48
N GLN A 328 22.74 -5.54 -11.67
CA GLN A 328 23.73 -6.51 -12.12
C GLN A 328 23.11 -7.65 -12.92
N ILE A 329 21.87 -8.05 -12.60
CA ILE A 329 21.20 -9.20 -13.24
C ILE A 329 20.30 -8.82 -14.40
N TYR A 330 19.77 -7.60 -14.42
CA TYR A 330 18.90 -7.10 -15.48
C TYR A 330 19.66 -6.16 -16.39
N GLN A 331 20.07 -6.67 -17.56
CA GLN A 331 20.76 -5.92 -18.60
C GLN A 331 19.91 -5.99 -19.88
N PRO A 332 19.04 -4.99 -20.12
CA PRO A 332 18.23 -4.99 -21.34
C PRO A 332 19.13 -4.93 -22.58
N GLY A 333 18.96 -5.86 -23.50
CA GLY A 333 19.66 -5.90 -24.79
C GLY A 333 21.02 -6.63 -24.82
N LYS A 334 21.32 -7.44 -23.81
CA LYS A 334 22.45 -8.41 -23.87
C LYS A 334 21.95 -9.84 -23.96
#